data_3f8139b4dbc78a965d5222a229b3ebe3
#
_entry.id   3f8139b4dbc78a965d5222a229b3ebe3
#
_cell.length_a   1.000
_cell.length_b   1.000
_cell.length_c   1.000
_cell.angle_alpha   90.00
_cell.angle_beta   90.00
_cell.angle_gamma   90.00
#
_symmetry.space_group_name_H-M   'P 1'
#
loop_
_entity.id
_entity.type
_entity.pdbx_description
1 polymer ?
#
loop_
_entity_poly.entity_id
_entity_poly.type
_entity_poly.pdbx_seq_one_letter_code
_entity_poly.pdbx_strand_id
1 'polypeptide(L)'
;ITTETALRPHHLFYLLCKKKGIKVLMFNTANWGNHCYISENYHKLDNFNELFANRKALPTTFNDIQNRLESKILSKKVSKFYQSHKNSKIKLIQAAFQLLILSDNSNEKTHYTYYGRKKLKVLFSEINNSIKRWYRKKYIDQNFLQEIIDDKPFIFLPLQQEPERSLLLSAPDYKNQVETVEYVSKCMPENFLLFVKEHPTQGSGRDWRKISQYKTLQNNPKVRLIHPSVPAAEIIKKSELVISVSGTIALESAFLNTPSITIADNDYT
;
A
#
# COMPACT_ATOMS: atom_id res chain seq x y z
N ILE A 1 -18.89 0.69 -18.90
CA ILE A 1 -18.34 1.60 -17.89
C ILE A 1 -17.99 0.78 -16.67
N THR A 2 -16.81 1.00 -16.12
CA THR A 2 -16.34 0.33 -14.90
C THR A 2 -15.60 1.31 -13.99
N THR A 3 -15.39 0.91 -12.76
CA THR A 3 -14.44 1.59 -11.88
C THR A 3 -13.05 1.05 -12.13
N GLU A 4 -12.05 1.70 -11.60
CA GLU A 4 -10.66 1.27 -11.60
C GLU A 4 -10.55 -0.23 -11.27
N THR A 5 -9.82 -0.97 -12.11
CA THR A 5 -9.77 -2.45 -12.03
C THR A 5 -8.91 -2.94 -10.85
N ALA A 6 -9.42 -2.76 -9.64
CA ALA A 6 -8.72 -3.12 -8.41
C ALA A 6 -8.60 -4.64 -8.18
N LEU A 7 -9.47 -5.44 -8.77
CA LEU A 7 -9.53 -6.90 -8.59
C LEU A 7 -9.18 -7.63 -9.89
N ARG A 8 -8.53 -8.78 -9.76
CA ARG A 8 -8.15 -9.62 -10.91
C ARG A 8 -9.29 -9.91 -11.89
N PRO A 9 -10.53 -10.29 -11.47
CA PRO A 9 -11.62 -10.52 -12.39
C PRO A 9 -11.99 -9.29 -13.22
N HIS A 10 -12.02 -8.11 -12.62
CA HIS A 10 -12.33 -6.86 -13.32
C HIS A 10 -11.25 -6.52 -14.35
N HIS A 11 -9.97 -6.72 -14.00
CA HIS A 11 -8.86 -6.48 -14.92
C HIS A 11 -8.89 -7.46 -16.10
N LEU A 12 -9.17 -8.73 -15.84
CA LEU A 12 -9.31 -9.74 -16.89
C LEU A 12 -10.47 -9.40 -17.85
N PHE A 13 -11.59 -8.97 -17.30
CA PHE A 13 -12.74 -8.54 -18.08
C PHE A 13 -12.41 -7.30 -18.94
N TYR A 14 -11.69 -6.33 -18.38
CA TYR A 14 -11.19 -5.18 -19.12
C TYR A 14 -10.30 -5.61 -20.31
N LEU A 15 -9.35 -6.52 -20.09
CA LEU A 15 -8.48 -7.03 -21.15
C LEU A 15 -9.27 -7.79 -22.22
N LEU A 16 -10.28 -8.56 -21.83
CA LEU A 16 -11.19 -9.25 -22.79
C LEU A 16 -11.99 -8.27 -23.62
N CYS A 17 -12.51 -7.21 -23.03
CA CYS A 17 -13.21 -6.15 -23.74
C CYS A 17 -12.29 -5.48 -24.76
N LYS A 18 -11.07 -5.10 -24.35
CA LYS A 18 -10.06 -4.54 -25.25
C LYS A 18 -9.74 -5.48 -26.42
N LYS A 19 -9.51 -6.76 -26.12
CA LYS A 19 -9.24 -7.77 -27.16
C LYS A 19 -10.38 -7.92 -28.17
N LYS A 20 -11.62 -7.69 -27.73
CA LYS A 20 -12.81 -7.74 -28.60
C LYS A 20 -13.17 -6.40 -29.26
N GLY A 21 -12.36 -5.37 -29.10
CA GLY A 21 -12.64 -4.04 -29.64
C GLY A 21 -13.81 -3.32 -28.94
N ILE A 22 -14.21 -3.77 -27.76
CA ILE A 22 -15.27 -3.14 -26.98
C ILE A 22 -14.68 -1.96 -26.22
N LYS A 23 -15.24 -0.77 -26.44
CA LYS A 23 -14.84 0.44 -25.74
C LYS A 23 -15.14 0.33 -24.24
N VAL A 24 -14.13 0.55 -23.43
CA VAL A 24 -14.23 0.55 -21.97
C VAL A 24 -13.89 1.93 -21.43
N LEU A 25 -14.76 2.48 -20.62
CA LEU A 25 -14.53 3.71 -19.89
C LEU A 25 -14.38 3.39 -18.40
N MET A 26 -13.27 3.81 -17.81
CA MET A 26 -12.96 3.59 -16.40
C MET A 26 -12.95 4.89 -15.63
N PHE A 27 -13.57 4.87 -14.45
CA PHE A 27 -13.37 5.89 -13.44
C PHE A 27 -12.10 5.56 -12.66
N ASN A 28 -11.05 6.32 -12.90
CA ASN A 28 -9.78 6.21 -12.19
C ASN A 28 -9.72 7.26 -11.08
N THR A 29 -9.18 6.89 -9.94
CA THR A 29 -8.91 7.84 -8.85
C THR A 29 -7.64 8.63 -9.19
N ALA A 30 -7.72 9.95 -9.15
CA ALA A 30 -6.52 10.76 -9.13
C ALA A 30 -5.84 10.61 -7.77
N ASN A 31 -4.53 10.39 -7.75
CA ASN A 31 -3.76 10.31 -6.51
C ASN A 31 -3.69 11.64 -5.75
N TRP A 32 -4.38 12.63 -6.28
CA TRP A 32 -4.46 13.99 -5.79
C TRP A 32 -5.88 14.38 -5.37
N GLY A 33 -6.07 14.61 -4.11
CA GLY A 33 -7.36 15.10 -3.58
C GLY A 33 -8.49 14.07 -3.66
N ASN A 34 -9.70 14.55 -3.89
CA ASN A 34 -10.91 13.73 -4.06
C ASN A 34 -11.36 13.77 -5.53
N HIS A 35 -10.43 13.79 -6.45
CA HIS A 35 -10.71 13.86 -7.87
C HIS A 35 -10.66 12.48 -8.51
N CYS A 36 -11.43 12.30 -9.56
CA CYS A 36 -11.36 11.16 -10.44
C CYS A 36 -11.33 11.65 -11.89
N TYR A 37 -10.83 10.82 -12.77
CA TYR A 37 -10.86 11.05 -14.19
C TYR A 37 -11.41 9.82 -14.93
N ILE A 38 -11.92 10.02 -16.13
CA ILE A 38 -12.44 8.95 -16.96
C ILE A 38 -11.43 8.72 -18.09
N SER A 39 -11.01 7.47 -18.29
CA SER A 39 -10.13 7.10 -19.39
C SER A 39 -10.48 5.73 -19.96
N GLU A 40 -10.03 5.46 -21.17
CA GLU A 40 -10.11 4.13 -21.80
C GLU A 40 -8.93 3.24 -21.37
N ASN A 41 -7.89 3.85 -20.87
CA ASN A 41 -6.67 3.19 -20.46
C ASN A 41 -6.53 3.19 -18.94
N TYR A 42 -5.96 2.09 -18.45
CA TYR A 42 -5.65 1.91 -17.05
C TYR A 42 -4.49 2.84 -16.64
N HIS A 43 -4.66 3.60 -15.56
CA HIS A 43 -3.66 4.54 -15.03
C HIS A 43 -3.08 5.54 -16.02
N LYS A 44 -3.81 5.86 -17.04
CA LYS A 44 -3.35 6.85 -18.02
C LYS A 44 -4.52 7.73 -18.42
N LEU A 45 -4.36 9.03 -18.34
CA LEU A 45 -5.32 9.98 -18.84
C LEU A 45 -5.21 10.02 -20.36
N ASP A 46 -6.31 9.74 -21.05
CA ASP A 46 -6.36 9.81 -22.50
C ASP A 46 -6.17 11.27 -22.95
N ASN A 47 -5.40 11.48 -24.01
CA ASN A 47 -5.08 12.81 -24.56
C ASN A 47 -4.43 13.80 -23.57
N PHE A 48 -3.68 13.27 -22.59
CA PHE A 48 -3.07 14.11 -21.54
C PHE A 48 -2.27 15.29 -22.11
N ASN A 49 -1.43 15.04 -23.12
CA ASN A 49 -0.58 16.08 -23.70
C ASN A 49 -1.40 17.21 -24.36
N GLU A 50 -2.48 16.87 -25.03
CA GLU A 50 -3.38 17.84 -25.67
C GLU A 50 -4.15 18.62 -24.60
N LEU A 51 -4.69 17.94 -23.59
CA LEU A 51 -5.39 18.56 -22.48
C LEU A 51 -4.48 19.49 -21.68
N PHE A 52 -3.23 19.09 -21.48
CA PHE A 52 -2.25 19.89 -20.76
C PHE A 52 -1.81 21.11 -21.53
N ALA A 53 -1.52 20.97 -22.84
CA ALA A 53 -1.11 22.07 -23.70
C ALA A 53 -2.17 23.17 -23.85
N ASN A 54 -3.45 22.78 -23.82
CA ASN A 54 -4.59 23.69 -23.96
C ASN A 54 -5.03 24.36 -22.64
N ARG A 55 -4.39 24.02 -21.54
CA ARG A 55 -4.80 24.52 -20.22
C ARG A 55 -4.03 25.78 -19.86
N LYS A 56 -4.76 26.83 -19.47
CA LYS A 56 -4.14 28.00 -18.86
C LYS A 56 -3.59 27.59 -17.48
N ALA A 57 -2.32 27.89 -17.23
CA ALA A 57 -1.73 27.71 -15.91
C ALA A 57 -2.52 28.52 -14.89
N LEU A 58 -2.98 27.86 -13.83
CA LEU A 58 -3.52 28.57 -12.69
C LEU A 58 -2.34 29.17 -11.89
N PRO A 59 -2.44 30.42 -11.43
CA PRO A 59 -1.43 31.02 -10.57
C PRO A 59 -1.47 30.31 -9.21
N THR A 60 -0.81 29.17 -9.11
CA THR A 60 -0.74 28.37 -7.89
C THR A 60 0.72 28.31 -7.47
N THR A 61 1.04 28.77 -6.28
CA THR A 61 2.39 28.67 -5.74
C THR A 61 2.64 27.27 -5.17
N PHE A 62 3.91 26.90 -5.05
CA PHE A 62 4.28 25.65 -4.39
C PHE A 62 3.73 25.57 -2.96
N ASN A 63 3.73 26.70 -2.23
CA ASN A 63 3.15 26.77 -0.89
C ASN A 63 1.64 26.49 -0.88
N ASP A 64 0.88 26.95 -1.87
CA ASP A 64 -0.55 26.63 -1.96
C ASP A 64 -0.80 25.16 -2.17
N ILE A 65 0.06 24.52 -2.97
CA ILE A 65 0.03 23.09 -3.20
C ILE A 65 0.39 22.34 -1.92
N GLN A 66 1.45 22.74 -1.26
CA GLN A 66 1.93 22.15 0.00
C GLN A 66 0.87 22.26 1.10
N ASN A 67 0.26 23.42 1.29
CA ASN A 67 -0.81 23.63 2.28
C ASN A 67 -2.05 22.76 1.99
N ARG A 68 -2.41 22.57 0.72
CA ARG A 68 -3.51 21.68 0.32
C ARG A 68 -3.19 20.22 0.62
N LEU A 69 -1.93 19.83 0.54
CA LEU A 69 -1.49 18.47 0.86
C LEU A 69 -1.37 18.23 2.35
N GLU A 70 -0.80 19.15 3.10
CA GLU A 70 -0.69 19.03 4.56
C GLU A 70 -2.06 18.83 5.22
N SER A 71 -3.08 19.53 4.70
CA SER A 71 -4.47 19.32 5.18
C SER A 71 -5.03 17.93 4.83
N LYS A 72 -4.45 17.24 3.88
CA LYS A 72 -4.90 15.94 3.34
C LYS A 72 -3.95 14.78 3.61
N ILE A 73 -2.80 15.04 4.29
CA ILE A 73 -1.83 13.98 4.57
C ILE A 73 -2.55 12.78 5.19
N LEU A 74 -2.57 11.73 4.42
CA LEU A 74 -3.26 10.46 4.67
C LEU A 74 -2.90 9.85 6.03
N SER A 75 -1.71 10.18 6.55
CA SER A 75 -1.17 9.64 7.80
C SER A 75 -2.10 9.86 9.01
N LYS A 76 -2.72 11.05 9.12
CA LYS A 76 -3.67 11.34 10.22
C LYS A 76 -5.00 10.61 10.06
N LYS A 77 -5.51 10.46 8.84
CA LYS A 77 -6.75 9.70 8.57
C LYS A 77 -6.53 8.20 8.72
N VAL A 78 -5.38 7.71 8.26
CA VAL A 78 -4.99 6.31 8.35
C VAL A 78 -4.80 5.90 9.81
N SER A 79 -4.09 6.66 10.63
CA SER A 79 -3.93 6.34 12.05
C SER A 79 -5.26 6.33 12.81
N LYS A 80 -6.17 7.28 12.53
CA LYS A 80 -7.53 7.29 13.10
C LYS A 80 -8.36 6.09 12.65
N PHE A 81 -8.27 5.72 11.37
CA PHE A 81 -8.96 4.54 10.84
C PHE A 81 -8.52 3.26 11.56
N TYR A 82 -7.21 3.09 11.81
CA TYR A 82 -6.69 1.91 12.52
C TYR A 82 -7.04 1.89 14.00
N GLN A 83 -7.07 3.06 14.65
CA GLN A 83 -7.51 3.15 16.05
C GLN A 83 -9.00 2.86 16.20
N SER A 84 -9.83 3.28 15.23
CA SER A 84 -11.28 3.05 15.26
C SER A 84 -11.69 1.61 14.96
N HIS A 85 -10.84 0.83 14.29
CA HIS A 85 -11.13 -0.56 13.89
C HIS A 85 -10.49 -1.62 14.79
N LYS A 86 -10.14 -1.27 16.04
CA LYS A 86 -9.83 -2.28 17.05
C LYS A 86 -11.07 -3.13 17.30
N ASN A 87 -11.08 -4.33 16.75
CA ASN A 87 -12.16 -5.27 16.98
C ASN A 87 -12.23 -5.62 18.47
N SER A 88 -13.30 -5.25 19.12
CA SER A 88 -13.60 -5.68 20.47
C SER A 88 -13.68 -7.22 20.47
N LYS A 89 -13.13 -7.87 21.53
CA LYS A 89 -13.25 -9.32 21.72
C LYS A 89 -14.72 -9.78 21.68
N ILE A 90 -15.62 -8.96 22.20
CA ILE A 90 -17.07 -9.20 22.18
C ILE A 90 -17.60 -9.26 20.74
N LYS A 91 -17.20 -8.33 19.88
CA LYS A 91 -17.61 -8.34 18.47
C LYS A 91 -17.10 -9.57 17.71
N LEU A 92 -15.91 -10.07 18.05
CA LEU A 92 -15.40 -11.31 17.45
C LEU A 92 -16.22 -12.54 17.87
N ILE A 93 -16.62 -12.62 19.13
CA ILE A 93 -17.50 -13.69 19.64
C ILE A 93 -18.88 -13.60 18.97
N GLN A 94 -19.45 -12.40 18.87
CA GLN A 94 -20.72 -12.18 18.16
C GLN A 94 -20.63 -12.59 16.70
N ALA A 95 -19.55 -12.21 15.99
CA ALA A 95 -19.33 -12.60 14.60
C ALA A 95 -19.18 -14.12 14.45
N ALA A 96 -18.48 -14.80 15.36
CA ALA A 96 -18.38 -16.26 15.36
C ALA A 96 -19.73 -16.93 15.57
N PHE A 97 -20.55 -16.43 16.49
CA PHE A 97 -21.91 -16.90 16.73
C PHE A 97 -22.80 -16.70 15.50
N GLN A 98 -22.78 -15.50 14.90
CA GLN A 98 -23.51 -15.21 13.67
C GLN A 98 -23.09 -16.15 12.51
N LEU A 99 -21.79 -16.39 12.36
CA LEU A 99 -21.28 -17.32 11.35
C LEU A 99 -21.81 -18.74 11.56
N LEU A 100 -21.77 -19.23 12.79
CA LEU A 100 -22.15 -20.63 13.09
C LEU A 100 -23.65 -20.86 12.99
N ILE A 101 -24.47 -19.94 13.49
CA ILE A 101 -25.92 -20.14 13.67
C ILE A 101 -26.72 -19.45 12.58
N LEU A 102 -26.45 -18.18 12.27
CA LEU A 102 -27.31 -17.37 11.44
C LEU A 102 -26.88 -17.30 9.98
N SER A 103 -25.61 -17.55 9.65
CA SER A 103 -25.17 -17.46 8.25
C SER A 103 -25.50 -18.74 7.46
N ASP A 104 -25.85 -18.56 6.20
CA ASP A 104 -25.92 -19.63 5.22
C ASP A 104 -24.81 -19.43 4.19
N ASN A 105 -23.79 -20.28 4.25
CA ASN A 105 -22.63 -20.18 3.36
C ASN A 105 -22.91 -20.72 1.94
N SER A 106 -24.07 -21.31 1.70
CA SER A 106 -24.53 -21.72 0.37
C SER A 106 -25.29 -20.61 -0.36
N ASN A 107 -25.66 -19.53 0.34
CA ASN A 107 -26.38 -18.41 -0.24
C ASN A 107 -25.46 -17.54 -1.11
N GLU A 108 -25.89 -17.21 -2.32
CA GLU A 108 -25.15 -16.37 -3.27
C GLU A 108 -24.82 -14.96 -2.73
N LYS A 109 -25.62 -14.46 -1.78
CA LYS A 109 -25.36 -13.18 -1.08
C LYS A 109 -24.23 -13.27 -0.05
N THR A 110 -23.78 -14.48 0.28
CA THR A 110 -22.66 -14.67 1.20
C THR A 110 -21.37 -14.15 0.56
N HIS A 111 -20.59 -13.42 1.34
CA HIS A 111 -19.32 -12.89 0.84
C HIS A 111 -18.45 -14.01 0.25
N TYR A 112 -17.87 -13.78 -0.92
CA TYR A 112 -17.11 -14.78 -1.70
C TYR A 112 -16.04 -15.54 -0.90
N THR A 113 -15.51 -14.92 0.16
CA THR A 113 -14.54 -15.54 1.06
C THR A 113 -15.11 -16.73 1.83
N TYR A 114 -16.40 -16.75 2.09
CA TYR A 114 -17.07 -17.74 2.92
C TYR A 114 -18.02 -18.66 2.10
N TYR A 115 -18.40 -18.23 0.91
CA TYR A 115 -19.29 -18.96 0.04
C TYR A 115 -18.79 -20.39 -0.22
N GLY A 116 -19.66 -21.37 -0.06
CA GLY A 116 -19.36 -22.79 -0.26
C GLY A 116 -18.40 -23.44 0.75
N ARG A 117 -17.93 -22.69 1.79
CA ARG A 117 -17.01 -23.22 2.79
C ARG A 117 -17.73 -23.73 4.03
N LYS A 118 -17.24 -24.84 4.60
CA LYS A 118 -17.75 -25.36 5.88
C LYS A 118 -17.47 -24.32 6.99
N LYS A 119 -18.50 -23.96 7.75
CA LYS A 119 -18.44 -22.94 8.82
C LYS A 119 -17.32 -23.17 9.82
N LEU A 120 -17.17 -24.40 10.32
CA LEU A 120 -16.10 -24.77 11.25
C LEU A 120 -14.71 -24.54 10.64
N LYS A 121 -14.52 -24.90 9.34
CA LYS A 121 -13.24 -24.67 8.64
C LYS A 121 -12.92 -23.19 8.54
N VAL A 122 -13.92 -22.34 8.29
CA VAL A 122 -13.77 -20.89 8.28
C VAL A 122 -13.35 -20.39 9.68
N LEU A 123 -14.05 -20.82 10.72
CA LEU A 123 -13.77 -20.41 12.10
C LEU A 123 -12.34 -20.79 12.53
N PHE A 124 -11.95 -22.04 12.31
CA PHE A 124 -10.59 -22.49 12.62
C PHE A 124 -9.53 -21.72 11.83
N SER A 125 -9.81 -21.42 10.56
CA SER A 125 -8.90 -20.60 9.74
C SER A 125 -8.74 -19.20 10.32
N GLU A 126 -9.82 -18.56 10.74
CA GLU A 126 -9.80 -17.21 11.31
C GLU A 126 -9.09 -17.16 12.68
N ILE A 127 -9.30 -18.18 13.51
CA ILE A 127 -8.58 -18.32 14.81
C ILE A 127 -7.07 -18.47 14.54
N ASN A 128 -6.68 -19.37 13.64
CA ASN A 128 -5.27 -19.60 13.29
C ASN A 128 -4.63 -18.33 12.70
N ASN A 129 -5.34 -17.63 11.81
CA ASN A 129 -4.87 -16.36 11.26
C ASN A 129 -4.73 -15.28 12.35
N SER A 130 -5.62 -15.26 13.33
CA SER A 130 -5.54 -14.32 14.45
C SER A 130 -4.33 -14.59 15.34
N ILE A 131 -4.04 -15.87 15.63
CA ILE A 131 -2.84 -16.27 16.37
C ILE A 131 -1.57 -15.89 15.58
N LYS A 132 -1.52 -16.17 14.30
CA LYS A 132 -0.39 -15.79 13.43
C LYS A 132 -0.17 -14.27 13.40
N ARG A 133 -1.25 -13.50 13.27
CA ARG A 133 -1.20 -12.03 13.30
C ARG A 133 -0.67 -11.50 14.61
N TRP A 134 -1.14 -12.05 15.72
CA TRP A 134 -0.67 -11.67 17.05
C TRP A 134 0.83 -11.98 17.23
N TYR A 135 1.27 -13.18 16.85
CA TYR A 135 2.67 -13.59 16.96
C TYR A 135 3.59 -12.75 16.10
N ARG A 136 3.19 -12.48 14.84
CA ARG A 136 3.94 -11.62 13.92
C ARG A 136 4.00 -10.18 14.40
N LYS A 137 2.87 -9.66 14.90
CA LYS A 137 2.84 -8.33 15.50
C LYS A 137 3.80 -8.21 16.68
N LYS A 138 3.79 -9.19 17.59
CA LYS A 138 4.71 -9.21 18.72
C LYS A 138 6.18 -9.18 18.26
N TYR A 139 6.51 -9.92 17.20
CA TYR A 139 7.84 -9.89 16.62
C TYR A 139 8.22 -8.50 16.10
N ILE A 140 7.33 -7.83 15.38
CA ILE A 140 7.52 -6.47 14.88
C ILE A 140 7.74 -5.50 16.05
N ASP A 141 6.85 -5.53 17.04
CA ASP A 141 6.90 -4.64 18.20
C ASP A 141 8.23 -4.78 18.99
N GLN A 142 8.86 -5.95 18.97
CA GLN A 142 10.09 -6.25 19.71
C GLN A 142 11.38 -6.03 18.89
N ASN A 143 11.31 -6.10 17.57
CA ASN A 143 12.52 -6.19 16.74
C ASN A 143 12.68 -5.03 15.74
N PHE A 144 11.67 -4.16 15.62
CA PHE A 144 11.73 -3.02 14.70
C PHE A 144 12.02 -1.73 15.46
N LEU A 145 12.75 -0.83 14.84
CA LEU A 145 13.11 0.46 15.40
C LEU A 145 11.86 1.32 15.61
N GLN A 146 11.69 1.82 16.82
CA GLN A 146 10.61 2.74 17.18
C GLN A 146 10.95 4.20 16.89
N GLU A 147 12.23 4.49 16.69
CA GLU A 147 12.79 5.84 16.47
C GLU A 147 13.93 5.77 15.46
N ILE A 148 14.24 6.90 14.85
CA ILE A 148 15.40 7.06 13.96
C ILE A 148 16.56 7.54 14.82
N ILE A 149 17.45 6.62 15.18
CA ILE A 149 18.55 6.85 16.13
C ILE A 149 19.92 6.91 15.40
N ASP A 150 19.97 6.58 14.12
CA ASP A 150 21.23 6.43 13.40
C ASP A 150 21.71 7.80 12.86
N ASP A 151 23.02 8.10 13.06
CA ASP A 151 23.66 9.33 12.57
C ASP A 151 24.17 9.22 11.13
N LYS A 152 24.04 8.03 10.53
CA LYS A 152 24.46 7.80 9.14
C LYS A 152 23.41 8.28 8.15
N PRO A 153 23.84 8.78 6.98
CA PRO A 153 22.90 9.08 5.91
C PRO A 153 22.14 7.82 5.50
N PHE A 154 20.86 7.98 5.18
CA PHE A 154 20.05 6.83 4.83
C PHE A 154 19.09 7.10 3.68
N ILE A 155 18.75 6.02 2.99
CA ILE A 155 17.70 5.96 1.98
C ILE A 155 16.47 5.33 2.62
N PHE A 156 15.30 5.90 2.34
CA PHE A 156 14.04 5.36 2.84
C PHE A 156 13.30 4.57 1.77
N LEU A 157 12.96 3.32 2.05
CA LEU A 157 12.19 2.43 1.20
C LEU A 157 10.96 1.92 1.95
N PRO A 158 9.77 2.52 1.74
CA PRO A 158 8.51 2.00 2.26
C PRO A 158 8.07 0.79 1.47
N LEU A 159 7.72 -0.29 2.18
CA LEU A 159 7.13 -1.46 1.56
C LEU A 159 5.68 -1.20 1.18
N GLN A 160 5.27 -1.71 0.05
CA GLN A 160 3.89 -1.69 -0.40
C GLN A 160 3.06 -2.75 0.33
N GLN A 161 1.76 -2.53 0.41
CA GLN A 161 0.85 -3.54 0.92
C GLN A 161 0.82 -4.77 0.00
N GLU A 162 0.91 -5.96 0.56
CA GLU A 162 0.84 -7.22 -0.20
C GLU A 162 -0.37 -8.08 0.20
N PRO A 163 -1.07 -8.64 -0.79
CA PRO A 163 -0.98 -8.40 -2.23
C PRO A 163 -1.68 -7.10 -2.62
N GLU A 164 -1.05 -6.32 -3.47
CA GLU A 164 -1.61 -5.08 -4.00
C GLU A 164 -1.56 -5.08 -5.53
N ARG A 165 -2.54 -4.42 -6.14
CA ARG A 165 -2.67 -4.31 -7.59
C ARG A 165 -1.46 -3.64 -8.23
N SER A 166 -0.99 -2.55 -7.64
CA SER A 166 0.18 -1.81 -8.10
C SER A 166 1.41 -2.69 -8.28
N LEU A 167 1.67 -3.60 -7.32
CA LEU A 167 2.75 -4.58 -7.44
C LEU A 167 2.46 -5.67 -8.48
N LEU A 168 1.20 -6.08 -8.62
CA LEU A 168 0.85 -7.21 -9.47
C LEU A 168 0.68 -6.84 -10.94
N LEU A 169 0.32 -5.59 -11.24
CA LEU A 169 0.00 -5.13 -12.59
C LEU A 169 0.97 -4.06 -13.09
N SER A 170 1.30 -3.06 -12.27
CA SER A 170 2.17 -1.95 -12.69
C SER A 170 3.65 -2.28 -12.49
N ALA A 171 3.99 -3.12 -11.51
CA ALA A 171 5.37 -3.48 -11.18
C ALA A 171 5.53 -4.99 -10.92
N PRO A 172 5.17 -5.90 -11.85
CA PRO A 172 5.16 -7.34 -11.62
C PRO A 172 6.54 -7.91 -11.29
N ASP A 173 7.61 -7.30 -11.77
CA ASP A 173 8.99 -7.72 -11.51
C ASP A 173 9.43 -7.41 -10.07
N TYR A 174 8.77 -6.46 -9.42
CA TYR A 174 9.03 -6.03 -8.03
C TYR A 174 8.01 -6.58 -7.02
N LYS A 175 7.24 -7.60 -7.40
CA LYS A 175 6.24 -8.24 -6.51
C LYS A 175 6.85 -8.87 -5.26
N ASN A 176 8.12 -9.32 -5.34
CA ASN A 176 8.88 -9.80 -4.19
C ASN A 176 9.67 -8.63 -3.59
N GLN A 177 9.08 -7.94 -2.66
CA GLN A 177 9.70 -6.75 -2.08
C GLN A 177 10.92 -7.05 -1.21
N VAL A 178 11.09 -8.27 -0.71
CA VAL A 178 12.33 -8.69 -0.03
C VAL A 178 13.50 -8.63 -1.00
N GLU A 179 13.34 -9.21 -2.20
CA GLU A 179 14.36 -9.15 -3.26
C GLU A 179 14.61 -7.70 -3.72
N THR A 180 13.55 -6.89 -3.79
CA THR A 180 13.67 -5.46 -4.13
C THR A 180 14.54 -4.72 -3.11
N VAL A 181 14.32 -4.96 -1.81
CA VAL A 181 15.15 -4.38 -0.74
C VAL A 181 16.61 -4.83 -0.86
N GLU A 182 16.83 -6.11 -1.08
CA GLU A 182 18.18 -6.66 -1.27
C GLU A 182 18.87 -6.06 -2.49
N TYR A 183 18.15 -5.90 -3.60
CA TYR A 183 18.67 -5.27 -4.81
C TYR A 183 19.05 -3.81 -4.55
N VAL A 184 18.15 -3.02 -3.97
CA VAL A 184 18.42 -1.61 -3.64
C VAL A 184 19.63 -1.49 -2.70
N SER A 185 19.72 -2.35 -1.69
CA SER A 185 20.83 -2.33 -0.74
C SER A 185 22.22 -2.58 -1.35
N LYS A 186 22.26 -3.29 -2.48
CA LYS A 186 23.49 -3.53 -3.25
C LYS A 186 23.88 -2.35 -4.14
N CYS A 187 22.89 -1.57 -4.59
CA CYS A 187 23.10 -0.44 -5.49
C CYS A 187 23.45 0.87 -4.75
N MET A 188 23.27 0.92 -3.44
CA MET A 188 23.51 2.15 -2.66
C MET A 188 24.96 2.26 -2.19
N PRO A 189 25.46 3.48 -1.90
CA PRO A 189 26.79 3.70 -1.36
C PRO A 189 27.04 2.93 -0.05
N GLU A 190 28.30 2.63 0.25
CA GLU A 190 28.64 1.79 1.41
C GLU A 190 28.34 2.46 2.75
N ASN A 191 28.49 3.77 2.82
CA ASN A 191 28.25 4.55 4.02
C ASN A 191 26.78 4.84 4.32
N PHE A 192 25.86 4.44 3.42
CA PHE A 192 24.43 4.66 3.59
C PHE A 192 23.75 3.47 4.27
N LEU A 193 22.67 3.76 5.00
CA LEU A 193 21.74 2.75 5.50
C LEU A 193 20.46 2.75 4.66
N LEU A 194 19.78 1.62 4.65
CA LEU A 194 18.47 1.45 4.02
C LEU A 194 17.40 1.28 5.09
N PHE A 195 16.63 2.31 5.31
CA PHE A 195 15.51 2.27 6.24
C PHE A 195 14.29 1.73 5.54
N VAL A 196 13.82 0.58 5.97
CA VAL A 196 12.69 -0.14 5.38
C VAL A 196 11.53 -0.14 6.37
N LYS A 197 10.39 0.37 5.93
CA LYS A 197 9.19 0.45 6.77
C LYS A 197 8.07 -0.39 6.20
N GLU A 198 7.46 -1.22 7.03
CA GLU A 198 6.28 -1.99 6.64
C GLU A 198 5.08 -1.06 6.46
N HIS A 199 4.23 -1.39 5.48
CA HIS A 199 3.02 -0.62 5.24
C HIS A 199 2.07 -0.71 6.46
N PRO A 200 1.60 0.43 7.02
CA PRO A 200 0.82 0.41 8.25
C PRO A 200 -0.47 -0.42 8.14
N THR A 201 -1.04 -0.55 6.93
CA THR A 201 -2.27 -1.32 6.71
C THR A 201 -2.03 -2.81 6.49
N GLN A 202 -0.79 -3.24 6.38
CA GLN A 202 -0.47 -4.65 6.15
C GLN A 202 -1.07 -5.54 7.25
N GLY A 203 -0.97 -5.13 8.50
CA GLY A 203 -1.48 -5.92 9.62
C GLY A 203 -2.99 -5.85 9.86
N SER A 204 -3.71 -4.87 9.32
CA SER A 204 -5.14 -4.67 9.56
C SER A 204 -6.02 -5.18 8.43
N GLY A 205 -5.63 -5.00 7.19
CA GLY A 205 -6.39 -5.44 6.02
C GLY A 205 -5.81 -6.68 5.34
N ARG A 206 -4.58 -7.03 5.68
CA ARG A 206 -3.82 -8.18 5.18
C ARG A 206 -3.13 -8.87 6.35
N ASP A 207 -2.45 -9.97 6.11
CA ASP A 207 -1.58 -10.57 7.10
C ASP A 207 -0.20 -9.93 7.07
N TRP A 208 0.41 -9.71 8.25
CA TRP A 208 1.82 -9.37 8.33
C TRP A 208 2.67 -10.36 7.52
N ARG A 209 3.77 -9.90 6.95
CA ARG A 209 4.73 -10.78 6.28
C ARG A 209 5.20 -11.89 7.22
N LYS A 210 5.71 -12.97 6.65
CA LYS A 210 6.31 -14.05 7.43
C LYS A 210 7.53 -13.52 8.20
N ILE A 211 7.72 -13.98 9.42
CA ILE A 211 8.88 -13.59 10.24
C ILE A 211 10.20 -13.95 9.54
N SER A 212 10.23 -15.05 8.79
CA SER A 212 11.42 -15.41 7.98
C SER A 212 11.83 -14.31 7.01
N GLN A 213 10.86 -13.63 6.36
CA GLN A 213 11.14 -12.53 5.45
C GLN A 213 11.75 -11.32 6.17
N TYR A 214 11.22 -10.98 7.37
CA TYR A 214 11.82 -9.93 8.19
C TYR A 214 13.23 -10.27 8.66
N LYS A 215 13.47 -11.54 9.07
CA LYS A 215 14.80 -12.01 9.43
C LYS A 215 15.78 -11.95 8.25
N THR A 216 15.34 -12.32 7.05
CA THR A 216 16.16 -12.15 5.84
C THR A 216 16.60 -10.70 5.67
N LEU A 217 15.68 -9.75 5.79
CA LEU A 217 16.01 -8.32 5.71
C LEU A 217 16.95 -7.86 6.83
N GLN A 218 16.75 -8.33 8.05
CA GLN A 218 17.59 -7.98 9.21
C GLN A 218 19.01 -8.54 9.13
N ASN A 219 19.21 -9.64 8.41
CA ASN A 219 20.54 -10.20 8.17
C ASN A 219 21.41 -9.30 7.28
N ASN A 220 20.82 -8.37 6.54
CA ASN A 220 21.57 -7.40 5.76
C ASN A 220 22.04 -6.25 6.67
N PRO A 221 23.37 -6.03 6.84
CA PRO A 221 23.90 -5.04 7.78
C PRO A 221 23.55 -3.59 7.41
N LYS A 222 23.20 -3.33 6.15
CA LYS A 222 22.77 -2.00 5.70
C LYS A 222 21.28 -1.75 5.97
N VAL A 223 20.45 -2.77 6.22
CA VAL A 223 19.01 -2.63 6.37
C VAL A 223 18.63 -2.36 7.84
N ARG A 224 17.71 -1.43 8.02
CA ARG A 224 17.07 -1.11 9.30
C ARG A 224 15.55 -1.18 9.14
N LEU A 225 14.91 -2.11 9.83
CA LEU A 225 13.45 -2.23 9.81
C LEU A 225 12.83 -1.24 10.80
N ILE A 226 11.95 -0.36 10.28
CA ILE A 226 11.26 0.65 11.08
C ILE A 226 9.84 0.19 11.40
N HIS A 227 9.45 0.42 12.63
CA HIS A 227 8.11 0.06 13.11
C HIS A 227 7.02 0.82 12.32
N PRO A 228 5.90 0.14 11.96
CA PRO A 228 4.82 0.75 11.19
C PRO A 228 4.19 2.00 11.84
N SER A 229 4.30 2.15 13.15
CA SER A 229 3.76 3.31 13.88
C SER A 229 4.55 4.60 13.69
N VAL A 230 5.83 4.53 13.31
CA VAL A 230 6.64 5.73 13.07
C VAL A 230 6.05 6.52 11.90
N PRO A 231 5.78 7.82 12.04
CA PRO A 231 5.22 8.62 10.96
C PRO A 231 6.16 8.67 9.75
N ALA A 232 5.63 8.39 8.56
CA ALA A 232 6.46 8.41 7.34
C ALA A 232 7.07 9.78 7.07
N ALA A 233 6.35 10.86 7.35
CA ALA A 233 6.83 12.22 7.16
C ALA A 233 8.10 12.54 7.98
N GLU A 234 8.26 11.95 9.17
CA GLU A 234 9.46 12.11 9.99
C GLU A 234 10.66 11.39 9.36
N ILE A 235 10.43 10.22 8.77
CA ILE A 235 11.47 9.46 8.10
C ILE A 235 11.90 10.17 6.82
N ILE A 236 10.92 10.62 6.02
CA ILE A 236 11.16 11.35 4.75
C ILE A 236 12.03 12.59 5.00
N LYS A 237 11.67 13.42 5.98
CA LYS A 237 12.40 14.67 6.29
C LYS A 237 13.87 14.45 6.68
N LYS A 238 14.21 13.27 7.18
CA LYS A 238 15.56 12.91 7.60
C LYS A 238 16.31 12.07 6.57
N SER A 239 15.63 11.58 5.53
CA SER A 239 16.24 10.74 4.50
C SER A 239 16.87 11.58 3.39
N GLU A 240 17.98 11.11 2.84
CA GLU A 240 18.64 11.70 1.67
C GLU A 240 17.88 11.41 0.38
N LEU A 241 17.18 10.28 0.33
CA LEU A 241 16.44 9.81 -0.83
C LEU A 241 15.31 8.90 -0.39
N VAL A 242 14.16 9.00 -1.06
CA VAL A 242 13.07 8.04 -0.94
C VAL A 242 13.00 7.19 -2.21
N ILE A 243 12.97 5.88 -2.06
CA ILE A 243 12.74 4.94 -3.17
C ILE A 243 11.41 4.26 -2.94
N SER A 244 10.50 4.36 -3.90
CA SER A 244 9.19 3.71 -3.85
C SER A 244 8.94 2.89 -5.11
N VAL A 245 8.29 1.74 -4.99
CA VAL A 245 7.94 0.97 -6.18
C VAL A 245 6.84 1.69 -6.96
N SER A 246 5.71 2.00 -6.31
CA SER A 246 4.55 2.64 -6.95
C SER A 246 3.69 3.45 -5.97
N GLY A 247 4.19 3.75 -4.79
CA GLY A 247 3.42 4.41 -3.72
C GLY A 247 3.41 5.92 -3.83
N THR A 248 2.34 6.56 -3.36
CA THR A 248 2.21 8.03 -3.28
C THR A 248 3.26 8.71 -2.41
N ILE A 249 4.03 7.92 -1.68
CA ILE A 249 5.06 8.44 -0.79
C ILE A 249 6.20 9.18 -1.53
N ALA A 250 6.43 8.83 -2.81
CA ALA A 250 7.38 9.58 -3.64
C ALA A 250 6.86 11.00 -3.93
N LEU A 251 5.56 11.15 -4.16
CA LEU A 251 4.92 12.45 -4.28
C LEU A 251 4.96 13.21 -2.93
N GLU A 252 4.65 12.53 -1.83
CA GLU A 252 4.74 13.12 -0.48
C GLU A 252 6.14 13.62 -0.15
N SER A 253 7.19 12.88 -0.59
CA SER A 253 8.59 13.28 -0.37
C SER A 253 8.97 14.52 -1.16
N ALA A 254 8.49 14.68 -2.39
CA ALA A 254 8.70 15.89 -3.18
C ALA A 254 8.15 17.14 -2.47
N PHE A 255 7.01 17.03 -1.78
CA PHE A 255 6.44 18.13 -1.00
C PHE A 255 7.18 18.41 0.32
N LEU A 256 7.93 17.44 0.80
CA LEU A 256 8.78 17.59 1.98
C LEU A 256 10.23 17.97 1.61
N ASN A 257 10.46 18.37 0.35
CA ASN A 257 11.77 18.72 -0.21
C ASN A 257 12.81 17.58 -0.12
N THR A 258 12.35 16.34 -0.16
CA THR A 258 13.23 15.16 -0.19
C THR A 258 13.17 14.53 -1.59
N PRO A 259 14.33 14.30 -2.24
CA PRO A 259 14.38 13.65 -3.55
C PRO A 259 13.71 12.26 -3.50
N SER A 260 13.07 11.86 -4.61
CA SER A 260 12.48 10.53 -4.69
C SER A 260 12.65 9.88 -6.05
N ILE A 261 12.69 8.55 -6.04
CA ILE A 261 12.71 7.69 -7.23
C ILE A 261 11.51 6.75 -7.15
N THR A 262 10.76 6.64 -8.23
CA THR A 262 9.76 5.60 -8.41
C THR A 262 10.28 4.56 -9.40
N ILE A 263 10.11 3.28 -9.07
CA ILE A 263 10.60 2.17 -9.90
C ILE A 263 9.59 1.82 -10.99
N ALA A 264 8.30 1.94 -10.68
CA ALA A 264 7.22 1.69 -11.64
C ALA A 264 6.60 2.99 -12.12
N ASP A 265 6.00 2.95 -13.31
CA ASP A 265 5.20 4.06 -13.83
C ASP A 265 4.02 4.34 -12.91
N ASN A 266 3.79 5.59 -12.62
CA ASN A 266 2.69 6.10 -11.81
C ASN A 266 2.00 7.26 -12.53
N ASP A 267 0.79 7.59 -12.09
CA ASP A 267 -0.01 8.69 -12.67
C ASP A 267 0.61 10.08 -12.45
N TYR A 268 1.69 10.17 -11.68
CA TYR A 268 2.37 11.42 -11.30
C TYR A 268 3.87 11.44 -11.67
N THR A 269 4.33 10.45 -12.44
CA THR A 269 5.71 10.37 -12.98
C THR A 269 5.75 10.53 -14.47
#